data_f5939fd012b3cf8202c79bfd9218c24b
#
_entry.id   f5939fd012b3cf8202c79bfd9218c24b
#
_cell.length_a   1.000
_cell.length_b   1.000
_cell.length_c   1.000
_cell.angle_alpha   90.00
_cell.angle_beta   90.00
_cell.angle_gamma   90.00
#
_symmetry.space_group_name_H-M   'P 1'
#
loop_
_entity.id
_entity.type
_entity.pdbx_description
1 polymer ?
#
loop_
_entity_poly.entity_id
_entity_poly.type
_entity_poly.pdbx_seq_one_letter_code
_entity_poly.pdbx_strand_id
1 'polypeptide(L)'
;MRKFLSTLAIAAAASTCLGSVQALAGETANPFKCEPGEKYVMNVMVSGVEYWFPVYEMFKQAGQQFGCETAYTGTPEYDVNKQIATFDQALAQKPAGILVHPMNSDPFIEPINRAIEQGTAVVTFAADSPNSKRISYITSDNNAEGTYAADAVAKAMDGKGEYAVLENPGQDNHDKRVNAFVARMEAKWPDMKLVGRAASNQDPTKAYQAVLSLAQAHPNLGAVFMPEANSAIGAAQAAKEGGGKIRIMLADVNAKILDMIKAGEIFGSVNPNQGMQGYMGFMLLWLAKHPQLIDPMNDAKRSGFNAMSVPLVDNGFSIVTAENADDFYWDKYLQRRGTKGIDE
;
A
#
# COMPACT_ATOMS: atom_id res chain seq x y z
N MET A 1 -67.14 -60.60 34.52
CA MET A 1 -67.03 -59.71 35.69
C MET A 1 -65.72 -58.97 35.63
N ARG A 2 -65.79 -57.59 35.59
CA ARG A 2 -64.75 -56.59 35.99
C ARG A 2 -63.32 -56.84 35.52
N LYS A 3 -62.71 -56.06 34.67
CA LYS A 3 -62.32 -54.63 34.79
C LYS A 3 -61.76 -54.18 33.45
N PHE A 4 -62.40 -53.25 32.83
CA PHE A 4 -61.85 -52.34 31.85
C PHE A 4 -62.13 -50.98 32.38
N LEU A 5 -61.13 -50.14 32.57
CA LEU A 5 -61.15 -48.69 32.59
C LEU A 5 -59.88 -48.15 33.30
N SER A 6 -58.90 -47.79 32.54
CA SER A 6 -58.01 -46.67 32.88
C SER A 6 -56.75 -46.64 32.00
N THR A 7 -56.87 -46.09 30.82
CA THR A 7 -55.73 -45.66 30.04
C THR A 7 -56.23 -44.65 29.00
N LEU A 8 -56.53 -43.44 29.44
CA LEU A 8 -56.72 -42.29 28.53
C LEU A 8 -56.61 -40.99 29.35
N ALA A 9 -55.39 -40.53 29.64
CA ALA A 9 -55.14 -39.19 30.11
C ALA A 9 -53.63 -38.90 30.33
N ILE A 10 -52.72 -39.18 29.37
CA ILE A 10 -51.36 -38.66 29.36
C ILE A 10 -50.95 -38.47 27.90
N ALA A 11 -51.57 -37.56 27.20
CA ALA A 11 -51.16 -37.18 25.85
C ALA A 11 -51.43 -35.73 25.46
N ALA A 12 -51.63 -34.85 26.45
CA ALA A 12 -51.97 -33.45 26.19
C ALA A 12 -51.04 -32.40 26.86
N ALA A 13 -49.92 -32.82 27.42
CA ALA A 13 -49.01 -31.89 28.11
C ALA A 13 -47.61 -31.72 27.46
N ALA A 14 -47.39 -32.27 26.27
CA ALA A 14 -46.06 -32.17 25.61
C ALA A 14 -46.02 -31.21 24.42
N SER A 15 -47.08 -30.47 24.10
CA SER A 15 -47.12 -29.61 22.92
C SER A 15 -47.01 -28.11 23.20
N THR A 16 -46.80 -27.66 24.42
CA THR A 16 -46.73 -26.24 24.75
C THR A 16 -45.34 -25.70 25.16
N CYS A 17 -44.30 -26.55 25.12
CA CYS A 17 -42.93 -26.08 25.44
C CYS A 17 -42.00 -25.83 24.23
N LEU A 18 -42.50 -25.98 22.98
CA LEU A 18 -41.71 -25.74 21.79
C LEU A 18 -41.95 -24.37 21.14
N GLY A 19 -42.82 -23.55 21.72
CA GLY A 19 -43.22 -22.23 21.16
C GLY A 19 -42.48 -21.03 21.70
N SER A 20 -41.55 -21.17 22.65
CA SER A 20 -40.94 -19.99 23.33
C SER A 20 -39.42 -19.89 23.19
N VAL A 21 -38.78 -20.72 22.36
CA VAL A 21 -37.33 -20.61 22.10
C VAL A 21 -37.00 -19.77 20.82
N GLN A 22 -38.02 -19.40 20.06
CA GLN A 22 -37.81 -18.61 18.83
C GLN A 22 -37.86 -17.07 19.01
N ALA A 23 -38.02 -16.58 20.21
CA ALA A 23 -38.17 -15.13 20.46
C ALA A 23 -36.93 -14.46 21.11
N LEU A 24 -35.78 -15.13 21.15
CA LEU A 24 -34.52 -14.55 21.69
C LEU A 24 -33.33 -14.59 20.73
N ALA A 25 -33.58 -14.83 19.45
CA ALA A 25 -32.65 -14.40 18.41
C ALA A 25 -32.97 -12.96 18.04
N GLY A 26 -32.87 -12.05 18.99
CA GLY A 26 -32.62 -10.65 18.66
C GLY A 26 -31.39 -10.65 17.76
N GLU A 27 -31.45 -9.96 16.61
CA GLU A 27 -30.26 -9.69 15.80
C GLU A 27 -29.13 -9.32 16.75
N THR A 28 -28.18 -10.23 16.96
CA THR A 28 -26.97 -9.88 17.69
C THR A 28 -26.31 -8.81 16.85
N ALA A 29 -26.36 -7.59 17.31
CA ALA A 29 -25.73 -6.46 16.63
C ALA A 29 -24.32 -6.89 16.25
N ASN A 30 -23.98 -6.75 14.97
CA ASN A 30 -22.63 -7.11 14.50
C ASN A 30 -21.63 -6.27 15.29
N PRO A 31 -20.82 -6.85 16.17
CA PRO A 31 -19.87 -6.09 16.99
C PRO A 31 -18.73 -5.48 16.14
N PHE A 32 -18.55 -5.96 14.91
CA PHE A 32 -17.54 -5.47 13.99
C PHE A 32 -18.06 -4.29 13.16
N LYS A 33 -18.45 -3.22 13.86
CA LYS A 33 -18.90 -1.95 13.25
C LYS A 33 -18.27 -0.79 13.98
N CYS A 34 -18.15 0.33 13.28
CA CYS A 34 -17.75 1.58 13.90
C CYS A 34 -18.85 2.17 14.79
N GLU A 35 -18.43 2.86 15.83
CA GLU A 35 -19.32 3.69 16.64
C GLU A 35 -19.80 4.91 15.82
N PRO A 36 -20.98 5.47 16.12
CA PRO A 36 -21.47 6.68 15.45
C PRO A 36 -20.46 7.83 15.54
N GLY A 37 -20.10 8.41 14.39
CA GLY A 37 -19.12 9.49 14.28
C GLY A 37 -17.66 9.04 14.29
N GLU A 38 -17.39 7.75 14.30
CA GLU A 38 -16.05 7.22 14.21
C GLU A 38 -15.50 7.37 12.78
N LYS A 39 -14.42 8.15 12.65
CA LYS A 39 -13.85 8.56 11.37
C LYS A 39 -12.37 8.17 11.26
N TYR A 40 -11.98 7.74 10.08
CA TYR A 40 -10.60 7.41 9.73
C TYR A 40 -10.13 8.29 8.56
N VAL A 41 -8.89 8.75 8.62
CA VAL A 41 -8.35 9.69 7.62
C VAL A 41 -7.10 9.10 6.99
N MET A 42 -6.99 9.19 5.66
CA MET A 42 -5.74 8.95 4.95
C MET A 42 -5.09 10.29 4.62
N ASN A 43 -3.84 10.49 5.07
CA ASN A 43 -3.05 11.70 4.81
C ASN A 43 -1.82 11.36 3.98
N VAL A 44 -1.62 12.07 2.87
CA VAL A 44 -0.55 11.76 1.91
C VAL A 44 0.26 13.01 1.53
N MET A 45 1.50 12.78 1.10
CA MET A 45 2.26 13.77 0.36
C MET A 45 1.69 13.93 -1.05
N VAL A 46 1.79 15.09 -1.65
CA VAL A 46 1.39 15.40 -3.03
C VAL A 46 0.09 14.70 -3.44
N SER A 47 -1.02 15.19 -2.92
CA SER A 47 -2.33 14.55 -2.94
C SER A 47 -2.89 14.23 -4.34
N GLY A 48 -2.34 14.82 -5.41
CA GLY A 48 -2.74 14.57 -6.80
C GLY A 48 -2.03 13.41 -7.50
N VAL A 49 -1.15 12.67 -6.81
CA VAL A 49 -0.43 11.53 -7.42
C VAL A 49 -1.35 10.33 -7.58
N GLU A 50 -1.41 9.76 -8.78
CA GLU A 50 -2.27 8.60 -9.10
C GLU A 50 -2.00 7.37 -8.23
N TYR A 51 -0.79 7.24 -7.67
CA TYR A 51 -0.43 6.16 -6.75
C TYR A 51 -1.43 6.02 -5.58
N TRP A 52 -1.97 7.13 -5.10
CA TRP A 52 -2.86 7.13 -3.93
C TRP A 52 -4.26 6.63 -4.24
N PHE A 53 -4.65 6.63 -5.50
CA PHE A 53 -6.01 6.26 -5.90
C PHE A 53 -6.40 4.83 -5.45
N PRO A 54 -5.69 3.76 -5.84
CA PRO A 54 -6.02 2.41 -5.39
C PRO A 54 -5.86 2.24 -3.87
N VAL A 55 -4.94 2.96 -3.24
CA VAL A 55 -4.77 2.92 -1.77
C VAL A 55 -6.02 3.46 -1.09
N TYR A 56 -6.47 4.66 -1.48
CA TYR A 56 -7.63 5.29 -0.86
C TYR A 56 -8.92 4.53 -1.14
N GLU A 57 -9.12 4.04 -2.36
CA GLU A 57 -10.29 3.24 -2.72
C GLU A 57 -10.43 2.01 -1.82
N MET A 58 -9.36 1.29 -1.57
CA MET A 58 -9.39 0.13 -0.70
C MET A 58 -9.50 0.50 0.80
N PHE A 59 -8.93 1.63 1.21
CA PHE A 59 -9.15 2.19 2.54
C PHE A 59 -10.63 2.53 2.78
N LYS A 60 -11.25 3.16 1.82
CA LYS A 60 -12.68 3.55 1.83
C LYS A 60 -13.58 2.31 1.82
N GLN A 61 -13.29 1.30 0.97
CA GLN A 61 -14.04 0.03 0.94
C GLN A 61 -13.97 -0.71 2.29
N ALA A 62 -12.79 -0.76 2.89
CA ALA A 62 -12.65 -1.34 4.22
C ALA A 62 -13.50 -0.56 5.25
N GLY A 63 -13.46 0.77 5.24
CA GLY A 63 -14.31 1.59 6.09
C GLY A 63 -15.80 1.31 5.90
N GLN A 64 -16.27 1.19 4.67
CA GLN A 64 -17.67 0.87 4.36
C GLN A 64 -18.10 -0.50 4.91
N GLN A 65 -17.23 -1.52 4.89
CA GLN A 65 -17.53 -2.84 5.44
C GLN A 65 -17.85 -2.79 6.94
N PHE A 66 -17.23 -1.84 7.65
CA PHE A 66 -17.43 -1.63 9.09
C PHE A 66 -18.39 -0.47 9.40
N GLY A 67 -18.97 0.18 8.38
CA GLY A 67 -19.85 1.32 8.57
C GLY A 67 -19.16 2.57 9.11
N CYS A 68 -17.86 2.74 8.82
CA CYS A 68 -17.05 3.85 9.29
C CYS A 68 -17.00 4.99 8.26
N GLU A 69 -16.85 6.23 8.76
CA GLU A 69 -16.54 7.37 7.91
C GLU A 69 -15.05 7.35 7.53
N THR A 70 -14.77 7.64 6.26
CA THR A 70 -13.40 7.79 5.77
C THR A 70 -13.20 9.12 5.07
N ALA A 71 -11.99 9.68 5.15
CA ALA A 71 -11.64 10.91 4.45
C ALA A 71 -10.22 10.81 3.87
N TYR A 72 -10.00 11.57 2.81
CA TYR A 72 -8.71 11.75 2.15
C TYR A 72 -8.24 13.18 2.32
N THR A 73 -6.95 13.35 2.64
CA THR A 73 -6.31 14.67 2.75
C THR A 73 -4.83 14.57 2.40
N GLY A 74 -4.21 15.70 2.17
CA GLY A 74 -2.79 15.80 1.85
C GLY A 74 -2.45 17.18 1.33
N THR A 75 -1.17 17.41 1.09
CA THR A 75 -0.71 18.65 0.47
C THR A 75 -0.67 18.49 -1.06
N PRO A 76 -1.07 19.49 -1.85
CA PRO A 76 -0.90 19.46 -3.30
C PRO A 76 0.55 19.65 -3.76
N GLU A 77 1.44 20.09 -2.87
CA GLU A 77 2.83 20.44 -3.15
C GLU A 77 3.80 19.50 -2.43
N TYR A 78 5.01 19.37 -2.99
CA TYR A 78 6.11 18.68 -2.33
C TYR A 78 6.72 19.56 -1.23
N ASP A 79 6.00 19.69 -0.11
CA ASP A 79 6.35 20.54 1.04
C ASP A 79 5.96 19.82 2.35
N VAL A 80 6.94 19.43 3.14
CA VAL A 80 6.74 18.70 4.38
C VAL A 80 5.96 19.50 5.43
N ASN A 81 6.18 20.81 5.52
CA ASN A 81 5.48 21.66 6.49
C ASN A 81 4.00 21.80 6.14
N LYS A 82 3.68 21.90 4.85
CA LYS A 82 2.30 21.89 4.37
C LYS A 82 1.64 20.55 4.63
N GLN A 83 2.36 19.43 4.44
CA GLN A 83 1.81 18.11 4.78
C GLN A 83 1.54 17.99 6.29
N ILE A 84 2.45 18.42 7.15
CA ILE A 84 2.23 18.44 8.59
C ILE A 84 1.01 19.29 8.95
N ALA A 85 0.84 20.45 8.31
CA ALA A 85 -0.34 21.30 8.52
C ALA A 85 -1.65 20.57 8.15
N THR A 86 -1.69 19.81 7.03
CA THR A 86 -2.87 19.01 6.67
C THR A 86 -3.10 17.83 7.62
N PHE A 87 -2.03 17.23 8.14
CA PHE A 87 -2.11 16.20 9.17
C PHE A 87 -2.70 16.76 10.47
N ASP A 88 -2.23 17.93 10.93
CA ASP A 88 -2.74 18.61 12.13
C ASP A 88 -4.20 19.05 11.97
N GLN A 89 -4.61 19.52 10.79
CA GLN A 89 -6.00 19.81 10.48
C GLN A 89 -6.89 18.57 10.57
N ALA A 90 -6.40 17.42 10.08
CA ALA A 90 -7.09 16.15 10.24
C ALA A 90 -7.17 15.73 11.70
N LEU A 91 -6.09 15.84 12.45
CA LEU A 91 -6.02 15.51 13.88
C LEU A 91 -6.96 16.37 14.72
N ALA A 92 -7.12 17.67 14.39
CA ALA A 92 -8.03 18.57 15.07
C ALA A 92 -9.51 18.12 15.00
N GLN A 93 -9.87 17.29 14.01
CA GLN A 93 -11.20 16.68 13.91
C GLN A 93 -11.36 15.44 14.82
N LYS A 94 -10.32 15.08 15.58
CA LYS A 94 -10.29 13.92 16.50
C LYS A 94 -10.69 12.60 15.84
N PRO A 95 -10.04 12.22 14.71
CA PRO A 95 -10.35 10.96 14.07
C PRO A 95 -9.94 9.78 14.96
N ALA A 96 -10.60 8.64 14.78
CA ALA A 96 -10.23 7.40 15.45
C ALA A 96 -8.85 6.92 15.01
N GLY A 97 -8.48 7.14 13.72
CA GLY A 97 -7.17 6.78 13.21
C GLY A 97 -6.76 7.58 11.97
N ILE A 98 -5.45 7.66 11.77
CA ILE A 98 -4.84 8.29 10.58
C ILE A 98 -3.88 7.29 9.93
N LEU A 99 -4.13 6.96 8.65
CA LEU A 99 -3.19 6.28 7.77
C LEU A 99 -2.35 7.36 7.09
N VAL A 100 -1.06 7.43 7.36
CA VAL A 100 -0.20 8.49 6.84
C VAL A 100 0.97 7.98 6.01
N HIS A 101 1.19 8.62 4.85
CA HIS A 101 2.43 8.51 4.10
C HIS A 101 3.30 9.73 4.44
N PRO A 102 4.27 9.62 5.36
CA PRO A 102 5.12 10.76 5.71
C PRO A 102 6.08 11.08 4.57
N MET A 103 6.11 12.33 4.11
CA MET A 103 7.05 12.79 3.09
C MET A 103 8.50 12.62 3.53
N ASN A 104 8.78 12.88 4.81
CA ASN A 104 10.08 12.71 5.44
C ASN A 104 9.89 12.07 6.81
N SER A 105 10.77 11.15 7.18
CA SER A 105 10.67 10.36 8.41
C SER A 105 10.74 11.21 9.68
N ASP A 106 11.80 11.99 9.85
CA ASP A 106 12.08 12.72 11.10
C ASP A 106 11.08 13.85 11.40
N PRO A 107 10.67 14.71 10.44
CA PRO A 107 9.68 15.75 10.69
C PRO A 107 8.31 15.21 11.15
N PHE A 108 7.99 13.96 10.84
CA PHE A 108 6.74 13.33 11.26
C PHE A 108 6.77 12.64 12.63
N ILE A 109 7.92 12.54 13.29
CA ILE A 109 8.02 11.96 14.64
C ILE A 109 7.07 12.66 15.60
N GLU A 110 7.18 13.98 15.72
CA GLU A 110 6.39 14.74 16.68
C GLU A 110 4.89 14.80 16.34
N PRO A 111 4.47 15.06 15.09
CA PRO A 111 3.06 15.00 14.71
C PRO A 111 2.41 13.65 15.02
N ILE A 112 3.08 12.54 14.72
CA ILE A 112 2.60 11.18 14.99
C ILE A 112 2.50 10.94 16.49
N ASN A 113 3.54 11.30 17.27
CA ASN A 113 3.55 11.12 18.72
C ASN A 113 2.41 11.88 19.38
N ARG A 114 2.19 13.12 18.97
CA ARG A 114 1.07 13.95 19.44
C ARG A 114 -0.30 13.33 19.13
N ALA A 115 -0.48 12.77 17.92
CA ALA A 115 -1.72 12.10 17.57
C ALA A 115 -1.99 10.88 18.45
N ILE A 116 -0.99 10.02 18.68
CA ILE A 116 -1.09 8.85 19.55
C ILE A 116 -1.42 9.29 21.01
N GLU A 117 -0.77 10.31 21.52
CA GLU A 117 -1.01 10.84 22.88
C GLU A 117 -2.43 11.40 23.03
N GLN A 118 -3.02 11.91 21.97
CA GLN A 118 -4.42 12.36 21.94
C GLN A 118 -5.43 11.21 21.73
N GLY A 119 -4.96 9.95 21.60
CA GLY A 119 -5.78 8.77 21.44
C GLY A 119 -6.22 8.47 19.99
N THR A 120 -5.62 9.15 19.00
CA THR A 120 -5.75 8.83 17.59
C THR A 120 -4.73 7.77 17.19
N ALA A 121 -5.20 6.63 16.66
CA ALA A 121 -4.31 5.58 16.14
C ALA A 121 -3.58 6.09 14.89
N VAL A 122 -2.28 5.75 14.74
CA VAL A 122 -1.52 6.12 13.54
C VAL A 122 -0.78 4.92 12.98
N VAL A 123 -0.98 4.68 11.68
CA VAL A 123 -0.26 3.69 10.87
C VAL A 123 0.41 4.42 9.72
N THR A 124 1.67 4.11 9.45
CA THR A 124 2.39 4.61 8.29
C THR A 124 2.31 3.62 7.13
N PHE A 125 2.39 4.11 5.88
CA PHE A 125 2.41 3.24 4.71
C PHE A 125 3.32 3.78 3.61
N ALA A 126 3.89 2.90 2.80
CA ALA A 126 4.83 3.14 1.70
C ALA A 126 6.11 3.89 2.10
N ALA A 127 6.02 4.92 2.95
CA ALA A 127 7.14 5.56 3.65
C ALA A 127 6.88 5.54 5.16
N ASP A 128 7.95 5.62 5.96
CA ASP A 128 7.88 5.41 7.39
C ASP A 128 8.45 6.57 8.23
N SER A 129 8.06 6.61 9.49
CA SER A 129 8.69 7.39 10.56
C SER A 129 9.03 6.43 11.73
N PRO A 130 10.10 5.65 11.60
CA PRO A 130 10.39 4.51 12.49
C PRO A 130 10.66 4.92 13.95
N ASN A 131 11.12 6.14 14.17
CA ASN A 131 11.40 6.68 15.50
C ASN A 131 10.16 7.30 16.18
N SER A 132 8.99 7.27 15.52
CA SER A 132 7.74 7.73 16.08
C SER A 132 7.03 6.61 16.86
N LYS A 133 5.96 6.97 17.59
CA LYS A 133 5.07 6.05 18.30
C LYS A 133 4.03 5.38 17.41
N ARG A 134 4.20 5.39 16.08
CA ARG A 134 3.27 4.75 15.16
C ARG A 134 3.01 3.28 15.53
N ILE A 135 1.81 2.79 15.29
CA ILE A 135 1.41 1.43 15.67
C ILE A 135 2.00 0.39 14.72
N SER A 136 1.97 0.69 13.42
CA SER A 136 2.43 -0.23 12.38
C SER A 136 2.93 0.54 11.16
N TYR A 137 3.72 -0.14 10.33
CA TYR A 137 4.14 0.30 9.01
C TYR A 137 3.75 -0.72 7.96
N ILE A 138 3.17 -0.27 6.85
CA ILE A 138 2.77 -1.12 5.74
C ILE A 138 3.59 -0.75 4.52
N THR A 139 4.34 -1.70 4.00
CA THR A 139 5.17 -1.53 2.80
C THR A 139 5.43 -2.87 2.16
N SER A 140 5.77 -2.89 0.88
CA SER A 140 6.42 -4.04 0.26
C SER A 140 7.89 -4.11 0.71
N ASP A 141 8.49 -5.30 0.61
CA ASP A 141 9.93 -5.43 0.84
C ASP A 141 10.72 -4.79 -0.31
N ASN A 142 11.17 -3.54 -0.09
CA ASN A 142 11.91 -2.77 -1.08
C ASN A 142 13.24 -3.41 -1.50
N ASN A 143 13.86 -4.23 -0.64
CA ASN A 143 15.06 -4.98 -1.01
C ASN A 143 14.70 -6.15 -1.94
N ALA A 144 13.60 -6.86 -1.66
CA ALA A 144 13.10 -7.90 -2.54
C ALA A 144 12.70 -7.30 -3.91
N GLU A 145 12.01 -6.16 -3.94
CA GLU A 145 11.66 -5.46 -5.19
C GLU A 145 12.88 -5.18 -6.06
N GLY A 146 13.94 -4.59 -5.48
CA GLY A 146 15.19 -4.36 -6.20
C GLY A 146 15.86 -5.65 -6.69
N THR A 147 15.86 -6.68 -5.85
CA THR A 147 16.42 -8.00 -6.17
C THR A 147 15.69 -8.65 -7.35
N TYR A 148 14.35 -8.67 -7.34
CA TYR A 148 13.56 -9.27 -8.42
C TYR A 148 13.63 -8.44 -9.71
N ALA A 149 13.68 -7.10 -9.62
CA ALA A 149 13.91 -6.23 -10.77
C ALA A 149 15.26 -6.52 -11.44
N ALA A 150 16.33 -6.73 -10.65
CA ALA A 150 17.64 -7.09 -11.16
C ALA A 150 17.61 -8.42 -11.90
N ASP A 151 17.00 -9.45 -11.31
CA ASP A 151 16.87 -10.76 -11.95
C ASP A 151 16.07 -10.68 -13.26
N ALA A 152 15.02 -9.87 -13.32
CA ALA A 152 14.20 -9.68 -14.53
C ALA A 152 15.00 -9.00 -15.65
N VAL A 153 15.72 -7.92 -15.34
CA VAL A 153 16.57 -7.20 -16.29
C VAL A 153 17.71 -8.09 -16.79
N ALA A 154 18.42 -8.76 -15.87
CA ALA A 154 19.55 -9.62 -16.25
C ALA A 154 19.11 -10.78 -17.15
N LYS A 155 17.99 -11.45 -16.85
CA LYS A 155 17.44 -12.49 -17.72
C LYS A 155 17.09 -11.97 -19.11
N ALA A 156 16.50 -10.78 -19.22
CA ALA A 156 16.16 -10.15 -20.50
C ALA A 156 17.39 -9.71 -21.31
N MET A 157 18.57 -9.67 -20.66
CA MET A 157 19.86 -9.34 -21.27
C MET A 157 20.81 -10.53 -21.36
N ASP A 158 20.30 -11.77 -21.22
CA ASP A 158 21.11 -12.99 -21.25
C ASP A 158 22.26 -13.00 -20.22
N GLY A 159 22.06 -12.31 -19.10
CA GLY A 159 22.96 -12.21 -17.96
C GLY A 159 24.21 -11.37 -18.17
N LYS A 160 24.32 -10.57 -19.24
CA LYS A 160 25.50 -9.76 -19.58
C LYS A 160 25.15 -8.41 -20.21
N GLY A 161 26.06 -7.46 -20.07
CA GLY A 161 25.92 -6.13 -20.69
C GLY A 161 26.05 -5.00 -19.66
N GLU A 162 25.80 -3.79 -20.13
CA GLU A 162 25.92 -2.59 -19.33
C GLU A 162 24.54 -2.13 -18.82
N TYR A 163 24.50 -1.69 -17.56
CA TYR A 163 23.32 -1.08 -16.96
C TYR A 163 23.68 0.15 -16.15
N ALA A 164 22.72 1.03 -15.96
CA ALA A 164 22.80 2.19 -15.08
C ALA A 164 21.61 2.24 -14.13
N VAL A 165 21.69 3.08 -13.11
CA VAL A 165 20.57 3.31 -12.20
C VAL A 165 20.29 4.81 -12.05
N LEU A 166 19.01 5.16 -11.92
CA LEU A 166 18.58 6.46 -11.45
C LEU A 166 18.25 6.39 -9.96
N GLU A 167 18.43 7.50 -9.27
CA GLU A 167 18.33 7.58 -7.81
C GLU A 167 17.50 8.77 -7.37
N ASN A 168 16.93 8.66 -6.17
CA ASN A 168 16.27 9.76 -5.45
C ASN A 168 16.86 9.83 -4.03
N PRO A 169 18.08 10.37 -3.88
CA PRO A 169 18.82 10.30 -2.63
C PRO A 169 18.05 10.84 -1.43
N GLY A 170 18.11 10.11 -0.31
CA GLY A 170 17.44 10.47 0.93
C GLY A 170 16.00 9.98 1.07
N GLN A 171 15.50 9.23 0.09
CA GLN A 171 14.25 8.47 0.21
C GLN A 171 14.58 7.01 0.51
N ASP A 172 14.42 6.60 1.75
CA ASP A 172 14.85 5.29 2.26
C ASP A 172 14.33 4.09 1.47
N ASN A 173 13.06 4.10 1.05
CA ASN A 173 12.46 3.06 0.21
C ASN A 173 13.10 3.00 -1.19
N HIS A 174 13.41 4.15 -1.79
CA HIS A 174 14.08 4.23 -3.07
C HIS A 174 15.55 3.80 -2.98
N ASP A 175 16.26 4.26 -1.96
CA ASP A 175 17.66 3.90 -1.72
C ASP A 175 17.81 2.39 -1.49
N LYS A 176 16.92 1.77 -0.68
CA LYS A 176 16.88 0.31 -0.48
C LYS A 176 16.67 -0.44 -1.78
N ARG A 177 15.70 0.00 -2.59
CA ARG A 177 15.36 -0.63 -3.87
C ARG A 177 16.53 -0.59 -4.86
N VAL A 178 17.17 0.57 -5.04
CA VAL A 178 18.32 0.73 -5.93
C VAL A 178 19.53 -0.05 -5.43
N ASN A 179 19.85 0.04 -4.14
CA ASN A 179 21.00 -0.66 -3.57
C ASN A 179 20.84 -2.18 -3.65
N ALA A 180 19.64 -2.70 -3.40
CA ALA A 180 19.37 -4.13 -3.55
C ALA A 180 19.46 -4.60 -5.02
N PHE A 181 19.01 -3.78 -5.97
CA PHE A 181 19.16 -4.04 -7.40
C PHE A 181 20.65 -4.19 -7.77
N VAL A 182 21.48 -3.20 -7.39
CA VAL A 182 22.91 -3.23 -7.68
C VAL A 182 23.60 -4.41 -7.00
N ALA A 183 23.35 -4.61 -5.70
CA ALA A 183 23.93 -5.74 -4.97
C ALA A 183 23.56 -7.10 -5.56
N ARG A 184 22.32 -7.25 -6.06
CA ARG A 184 21.89 -8.47 -6.75
C ARG A 184 22.61 -8.68 -8.08
N MET A 185 22.79 -7.61 -8.88
CA MET A 185 23.56 -7.67 -10.11
C MET A 185 24.99 -8.12 -9.85
N GLU A 186 25.68 -7.50 -8.90
CA GLU A 186 27.06 -7.83 -8.53
C GLU A 186 27.19 -9.29 -8.02
N ALA A 187 26.26 -9.75 -7.18
CA ALA A 187 26.37 -11.06 -6.56
C ALA A 187 26.01 -12.23 -7.50
N LYS A 188 25.01 -12.05 -8.37
CA LYS A 188 24.46 -13.16 -9.18
C LYS A 188 24.74 -13.04 -10.66
N TRP A 189 24.94 -11.83 -11.16
CA TRP A 189 25.06 -11.54 -12.58
C TRP A 189 26.36 -10.78 -12.89
N PRO A 190 27.56 -11.38 -12.62
CA PRO A 190 28.85 -10.68 -12.63
C PRO A 190 29.24 -10.11 -14.00
N ASP A 191 28.60 -10.58 -15.08
CA ASP A 191 28.82 -10.05 -16.43
C ASP A 191 27.92 -8.87 -16.78
N MET A 192 26.99 -8.52 -15.88
CA MET A 192 26.25 -7.27 -15.90
C MET A 192 27.08 -6.16 -15.22
N LYS A 193 27.40 -5.09 -15.95
CA LYS A 193 28.32 -4.05 -15.51
C LYS A 193 27.56 -2.75 -15.21
N LEU A 194 27.65 -2.27 -13.97
CA LEU A 194 27.18 -0.92 -13.63
C LEU A 194 28.10 0.12 -14.25
N VAL A 195 27.56 0.97 -15.13
CA VAL A 195 28.32 2.02 -15.82
C VAL A 195 27.98 3.41 -15.35
N GLY A 196 26.91 3.61 -14.58
CA GLY A 196 26.58 4.92 -14.05
C GLY A 196 25.46 4.93 -13.03
N ARG A 197 25.49 5.96 -12.17
CA ARG A 197 24.43 6.36 -11.25
C ARG A 197 24.12 7.83 -11.46
N ALA A 198 22.85 8.20 -11.50
CA ALA A 198 22.45 9.61 -11.65
C ALA A 198 21.17 9.89 -10.87
N ALA A 199 21.05 11.10 -10.31
CA ALA A 199 19.87 11.51 -9.57
C ALA A 199 18.80 12.06 -10.53
N SER A 200 17.60 11.47 -10.51
CA SER A 200 16.42 12.00 -11.20
C SER A 200 15.57 12.90 -10.31
N ASN A 201 15.60 12.68 -8.99
CA ASN A 201 14.80 13.40 -8.00
C ASN A 201 13.29 13.43 -8.37
N GLN A 202 12.79 12.33 -8.95
CA GLN A 202 11.40 12.18 -9.42
C GLN A 202 10.99 13.22 -10.48
N ASP A 203 11.94 13.81 -11.18
CA ASP A 203 11.73 14.84 -12.20
C ASP A 203 11.92 14.22 -13.60
N PRO A 204 10.89 14.23 -14.48
CA PRO A 204 11.00 13.68 -15.83
C PRO A 204 12.09 14.34 -16.69
N THR A 205 12.31 15.65 -16.54
CA THR A 205 13.32 16.38 -17.31
C THR A 205 14.73 15.96 -16.89
N LYS A 206 14.97 15.81 -15.58
CA LYS A 206 16.26 15.32 -15.07
C LYS A 206 16.51 13.88 -15.46
N ALA A 207 15.49 13.03 -15.38
CA ALA A 207 15.60 11.64 -15.83
C ALA A 207 15.93 11.55 -17.32
N TYR A 208 15.29 12.36 -18.17
CA TYR A 208 15.59 12.45 -19.59
C TYR A 208 17.06 12.84 -19.81
N GLN A 209 17.52 13.92 -19.17
CA GLN A 209 18.91 14.40 -19.30
C GLN A 209 19.92 13.35 -18.82
N ALA A 210 19.64 12.69 -17.70
CA ALA A 210 20.50 11.66 -17.11
C ALA A 210 20.63 10.44 -18.05
N VAL A 211 19.51 9.89 -18.52
CA VAL A 211 19.52 8.72 -19.40
C VAL A 211 20.18 9.04 -20.75
N LEU A 212 19.91 10.23 -21.32
CA LEU A 212 20.54 10.64 -22.58
C LEU A 212 22.05 10.78 -22.42
N SER A 213 22.53 11.39 -21.34
CA SER A 213 23.95 11.52 -21.04
C SER A 213 24.63 10.17 -20.82
N LEU A 214 23.97 9.25 -20.11
CA LEU A 214 24.46 7.90 -19.90
C LEU A 214 24.54 7.12 -21.21
N ALA A 215 23.53 7.22 -22.08
CA ALA A 215 23.51 6.58 -23.39
C ALA A 215 24.63 7.09 -24.31
N GLN A 216 24.94 8.40 -24.28
CA GLN A 216 26.02 9.02 -25.04
C GLN A 216 27.42 8.57 -24.53
N ALA A 217 27.58 8.49 -23.21
CA ALA A 217 28.83 8.07 -22.59
C ALA A 217 29.08 6.54 -22.72
N HIS A 218 28.01 5.74 -22.79
CA HIS A 218 28.03 4.29 -22.80
C HIS A 218 27.18 3.74 -23.97
N PRO A 219 27.72 3.66 -25.18
CA PRO A 219 26.98 3.22 -26.38
C PRO A 219 26.41 1.79 -26.29
N ASN A 220 26.93 0.97 -25.35
CA ASN A 220 26.49 -0.39 -25.09
C ASN A 220 25.47 -0.48 -23.91
N LEU A 221 25.02 0.65 -23.36
CA LEU A 221 24.03 0.68 -22.27
C LEU A 221 22.76 -0.04 -22.71
N GLY A 222 22.45 -1.15 -22.02
CA GLY A 222 21.33 -2.03 -22.35
C GLY A 222 20.15 -1.91 -21.42
N ALA A 223 20.33 -1.37 -20.19
CA ALA A 223 19.24 -1.16 -19.25
C ALA A 223 19.48 0.02 -18.31
N VAL A 224 18.37 0.62 -17.86
CA VAL A 224 18.35 1.58 -16.75
C VAL A 224 17.27 1.15 -15.76
N PHE A 225 17.66 1.02 -14.49
CA PHE A 225 16.72 0.83 -13.39
C PHE A 225 16.46 2.16 -12.68
N MET A 226 15.20 2.40 -12.32
CA MET A 226 14.79 3.57 -11.57
C MET A 226 13.75 3.21 -10.49
N PRO A 227 13.81 3.86 -9.31
CA PRO A 227 13.06 3.40 -8.14
C PRO A 227 11.59 3.86 -8.08
N GLU A 228 11.06 4.52 -9.13
CA GLU A 228 9.70 5.09 -9.14
C GLU A 228 9.21 5.36 -10.56
N ALA A 229 7.93 5.74 -10.69
CA ALA A 229 7.24 5.93 -11.98
C ALA A 229 7.14 7.40 -12.42
N ASN A 230 7.30 8.39 -11.52
CA ASN A 230 7.02 9.80 -11.83
C ASN A 230 7.95 10.36 -12.92
N SER A 231 9.21 9.94 -12.93
CA SER A 231 10.20 10.37 -13.92
C SER A 231 10.31 9.45 -15.14
N ALA A 232 9.52 8.37 -15.20
CA ALA A 232 9.64 7.32 -16.20
C ALA A 232 9.45 7.80 -17.65
N ILE A 233 8.54 8.74 -17.89
CA ILE A 233 8.27 9.27 -19.23
C ILE A 233 9.53 9.90 -19.83
N GLY A 234 10.26 10.67 -19.04
CA GLY A 234 11.52 11.27 -19.48
C GLY A 234 12.60 10.24 -19.76
N ALA A 235 12.75 9.25 -18.88
CA ALA A 235 13.70 8.16 -19.08
C ALA A 235 13.40 7.34 -20.34
N ALA A 236 12.15 6.99 -20.60
CA ALA A 236 11.72 6.23 -21.77
C ALA A 236 11.94 7.02 -23.08
N GLN A 237 11.64 8.33 -23.07
CA GLN A 237 11.90 9.19 -24.21
C GLN A 237 13.41 9.23 -24.55
N ALA A 238 14.27 9.43 -23.54
CA ALA A 238 15.72 9.43 -23.76
C ALA A 238 16.24 8.06 -24.26
N ALA A 239 15.70 6.97 -23.72
CA ALA A 239 16.06 5.62 -24.18
C ALA A 239 15.68 5.41 -25.65
N LYS A 240 14.56 5.92 -26.12
CA LYS A 240 14.11 5.89 -27.52
C LYS A 240 15.04 6.69 -28.43
N GLU A 241 15.41 7.90 -28.01
CA GLU A 241 16.34 8.78 -28.74
C GLU A 241 17.77 8.23 -28.75
N GLY A 242 18.19 7.52 -27.70
CA GLY A 242 19.44 6.78 -27.60
C GLY A 242 19.54 5.51 -28.44
N GLY A 243 18.59 5.29 -29.36
CA GLY A 243 18.59 4.17 -30.32
C GLY A 243 17.63 3.02 -29.95
N GLY A 244 16.77 3.18 -28.94
CA GLY A 244 15.66 2.26 -28.62
C GLY A 244 16.09 0.89 -28.07
N LYS A 245 17.34 0.74 -27.65
CA LYS A 245 17.88 -0.54 -27.13
C LYS A 245 17.90 -0.63 -25.61
N ILE A 246 17.71 0.53 -24.93
CA ILE A 246 17.81 0.62 -23.47
C ILE A 246 16.50 0.18 -22.85
N ARG A 247 16.53 -0.88 -22.06
CA ARG A 247 15.39 -1.36 -21.28
C ARG A 247 15.21 -0.49 -20.03
N ILE A 248 14.08 0.17 -19.92
CA ILE A 248 13.73 0.90 -18.68
C ILE A 248 12.96 -0.05 -17.76
N MET A 249 13.54 -0.35 -16.60
CA MET A 249 12.88 -1.07 -15.50
C MET A 249 12.66 -0.09 -14.35
N LEU A 250 11.46 -0.07 -13.78
CA LEU A 250 11.10 0.91 -12.77
C LEU A 250 10.28 0.28 -11.62
N ALA A 251 9.85 1.11 -10.69
CA ALA A 251 8.87 0.73 -9.68
C ALA A 251 7.61 1.58 -9.81
N ASP A 252 6.49 0.99 -9.35
CA ASP A 252 5.13 1.50 -9.43
C ASP A 252 4.53 1.45 -10.85
N VAL A 253 3.20 1.47 -10.92
CA VAL A 253 2.46 1.61 -12.17
C VAL A 253 1.31 2.59 -12.01
N ASN A 254 0.94 3.20 -13.13
CA ASN A 254 -0.32 3.89 -13.37
C ASN A 254 -0.78 3.56 -14.80
N ALA A 255 -1.94 4.03 -15.22
CA ALA A 255 -2.47 3.72 -16.54
C ALA A 255 -1.49 4.05 -17.68
N LYS A 256 -0.82 5.22 -17.60
CA LYS A 256 0.15 5.66 -18.61
C LYS A 256 1.38 4.75 -18.66
N ILE A 257 1.91 4.35 -17.51
CA ILE A 257 3.06 3.42 -17.45
C ILE A 257 2.68 2.04 -18.00
N LEU A 258 1.49 1.55 -17.68
CA LEU A 258 0.98 0.29 -18.23
C LEU A 258 0.87 0.33 -19.75
N ASP A 259 0.36 1.44 -20.31
CA ASP A 259 0.31 1.65 -21.77
C ASP A 259 1.71 1.62 -22.39
N MET A 260 2.69 2.28 -21.76
CA MET A 260 4.08 2.30 -22.22
C MET A 260 4.76 0.93 -22.11
N ILE A 261 4.46 0.14 -21.08
CA ILE A 261 4.92 -1.25 -20.95
C ILE A 261 4.34 -2.11 -22.09
N LYS A 262 3.06 -1.99 -22.36
CA LYS A 262 2.39 -2.70 -23.46
C LYS A 262 2.93 -2.31 -24.84
N ALA A 263 3.28 -1.04 -25.01
CA ALA A 263 3.90 -0.53 -26.23
C ALA A 263 5.39 -0.92 -26.39
N GLY A 264 6.01 -1.51 -25.36
CA GLY A 264 7.43 -1.85 -25.33
C GLY A 264 8.37 -0.65 -25.16
N GLU A 265 7.85 0.51 -24.79
CA GLU A 265 8.63 1.72 -24.49
C GLU A 265 9.31 1.63 -23.10
N ILE A 266 8.69 0.88 -22.19
CA ILE A 266 9.19 0.51 -20.86
C ILE A 266 9.24 -1.01 -20.80
N PHE A 267 10.34 -1.57 -20.30
CA PHE A 267 10.52 -3.02 -20.19
C PHE A 267 9.59 -3.63 -19.14
N GLY A 268 9.46 -2.99 -17.99
CA GLY A 268 8.61 -3.47 -16.91
C GLY A 268 8.72 -2.66 -15.63
N SER A 269 7.97 -3.07 -14.64
CA SER A 269 7.92 -2.45 -13.33
C SER A 269 7.83 -3.48 -12.21
N VAL A 270 8.40 -3.16 -11.04
CA VAL A 270 7.99 -3.77 -9.77
C VAL A 270 6.87 -2.93 -9.20
N ASN A 271 5.72 -3.53 -8.95
CA ASN A 271 4.55 -2.80 -8.47
C ASN A 271 4.13 -3.30 -7.10
N PRO A 272 4.24 -2.50 -6.02
CA PRO A 272 3.69 -2.84 -4.72
C PRO A 272 2.17 -2.97 -4.82
N ASN A 273 1.58 -3.84 -3.99
CA ASN A 273 0.13 -4.02 -3.95
C ASN A 273 -0.52 -2.85 -3.21
N GLN A 274 -0.70 -1.74 -3.91
CA GLN A 274 -1.21 -0.46 -3.39
C GLN A 274 -2.55 -0.60 -2.67
N GLY A 275 -3.49 -1.34 -3.26
CA GLY A 275 -4.79 -1.57 -2.64
C GLY A 275 -4.68 -2.24 -1.26
N MET A 276 -3.73 -3.16 -1.10
CA MET A 276 -3.48 -3.82 0.17
C MET A 276 -3.00 -2.83 1.25
N GLN A 277 -2.21 -1.80 0.86
CA GLN A 277 -1.79 -0.75 1.79
C GLN A 277 -3.00 -0.02 2.40
N GLY A 278 -3.98 0.32 1.57
CA GLY A 278 -5.19 0.98 2.03
C GLY A 278 -6.07 0.08 2.89
N TYR A 279 -6.37 -1.13 2.40
CA TYR A 279 -7.23 -2.07 3.10
C TYR A 279 -6.65 -2.46 4.47
N MET A 280 -5.40 -2.92 4.50
CA MET A 280 -4.73 -3.28 5.75
C MET A 280 -4.48 -2.08 6.65
N GLY A 281 -4.23 -0.90 6.06
CA GLY A 281 -4.09 0.34 6.82
C GLY A 281 -5.34 0.66 7.62
N PHE A 282 -6.51 0.59 6.99
CA PHE A 282 -7.78 0.74 7.69
C PHE A 282 -7.96 -0.34 8.76
N MET A 283 -7.74 -1.61 8.43
CA MET A 283 -7.89 -2.72 9.36
C MET A 283 -7.04 -2.56 10.61
N LEU A 284 -5.78 -2.20 10.46
CA LEU A 284 -4.87 -2.00 11.60
C LEU A 284 -5.29 -0.83 12.48
N LEU A 285 -5.76 0.27 11.89
CA LEU A 285 -6.30 1.41 12.63
C LEU A 285 -7.57 1.03 13.40
N TRP A 286 -8.50 0.33 12.75
CA TRP A 286 -9.75 -0.12 13.36
C TRP A 286 -9.48 -1.10 14.50
N LEU A 287 -8.62 -2.09 14.30
CA LEU A 287 -8.22 -3.06 15.31
C LEU A 287 -7.56 -2.38 16.54
N ALA A 288 -6.75 -1.35 16.29
CA ALA A 288 -6.10 -0.59 17.37
C ALA A 288 -7.11 0.19 18.25
N LYS A 289 -8.25 0.57 17.68
CA LYS A 289 -9.33 1.25 18.42
C LYS A 289 -10.28 0.29 19.12
N HIS A 290 -10.35 -0.97 18.68
CA HIS A 290 -11.26 -2.00 19.19
C HIS A 290 -10.53 -3.24 19.72
N PRO A 291 -9.49 -3.10 20.56
CA PRO A 291 -8.68 -4.23 21.00
C PRO A 291 -9.49 -5.27 21.77
N GLN A 292 -10.54 -4.86 22.50
CA GLN A 292 -11.40 -5.74 23.27
C GLN A 292 -12.24 -6.70 22.42
N LEU A 293 -12.44 -6.39 21.13
CA LEU A 293 -13.17 -7.26 20.21
C LEU A 293 -12.32 -8.42 19.71
N ILE A 294 -10.98 -8.27 19.78
CA ILE A 294 -10.02 -9.24 19.27
C ILE A 294 -9.46 -10.09 20.39
N ASP A 295 -9.11 -9.44 21.49
CA ASP A 295 -8.59 -10.11 22.69
C ASP A 295 -9.28 -9.55 23.95
N PRO A 296 -10.49 -10.02 24.24
CA PRO A 296 -11.24 -9.55 25.42
C PRO A 296 -10.57 -9.93 26.74
N MET A 297 -9.63 -10.87 26.73
CA MET A 297 -8.89 -11.31 27.90
C MET A 297 -7.68 -10.42 28.20
N ASN A 298 -7.22 -9.64 27.22
CA ASN A 298 -6.09 -8.74 27.35
C ASN A 298 -6.58 -7.30 27.53
N ASP A 299 -6.69 -6.86 28.77
CA ASP A 299 -7.05 -5.48 29.08
C ASP A 299 -5.86 -4.53 28.84
N ALA A 300 -5.71 -4.09 27.59
CA ALA A 300 -4.64 -3.19 27.16
C ALA A 300 -4.64 -1.85 27.93
N LYS A 301 -5.79 -1.39 28.42
CA LYS A 301 -5.88 -0.16 29.24
C LYS A 301 -5.26 -0.35 30.62
N ARG A 302 -5.36 -1.54 31.18
CA ARG A 302 -4.79 -1.85 32.49
C ARG A 302 -3.32 -2.21 32.42
N SER A 303 -2.93 -2.98 31.42
CA SER A 303 -1.56 -3.44 31.25
C SER A 303 -0.62 -2.37 30.66
N GLY A 304 -1.17 -1.30 30.07
CA GLY A 304 -0.39 -0.34 29.28
C GLY A 304 0.19 -0.94 27.99
N PHE A 305 -0.26 -2.13 27.63
CA PHE A 305 0.21 -2.89 26.48
C PHE A 305 -0.79 -2.80 25.35
N ASN A 306 -0.36 -2.45 24.14
CA ASN A 306 -1.21 -2.54 22.97
C ASN A 306 -1.37 -4.04 22.63
N ALA A 307 -2.60 -4.55 22.67
CA ALA A 307 -2.93 -5.95 22.35
C ALA A 307 -2.50 -6.35 20.94
N MET A 308 -2.35 -5.39 20.05
CA MET A 308 -1.94 -5.62 18.68
C MET A 308 -0.53 -5.06 18.44
N SER A 309 0.44 -5.95 18.35
CA SER A 309 1.81 -5.62 17.96
C SER A 309 2.11 -6.24 16.59
N VAL A 310 1.78 -5.50 15.53
CA VAL A 310 2.17 -5.83 14.16
C VAL A 310 3.02 -4.68 13.64
N PRO A 311 4.33 -4.65 13.95
CA PRO A 311 5.18 -3.50 13.67
C PRO A 311 5.40 -3.25 12.19
N LEU A 312 5.28 -4.30 11.37
CA LEU A 312 5.45 -4.27 9.91
C LEU A 312 4.44 -5.21 9.24
N VAL A 313 3.82 -4.73 8.19
CA VAL A 313 3.01 -5.54 7.27
C VAL A 313 3.62 -5.46 5.88
N ASP A 314 4.03 -6.60 5.33
CA ASP A 314 4.42 -6.70 3.93
C ASP A 314 3.15 -6.79 3.07
N ASN A 315 2.93 -5.79 2.23
CA ASN A 315 1.79 -5.79 1.29
C ASN A 315 2.07 -6.55 -0.01
N GLY A 316 3.28 -7.10 -0.16
CA GLY A 316 3.70 -7.80 -1.37
C GLY A 316 3.87 -6.87 -2.57
N PHE A 317 4.38 -7.44 -3.65
CA PHE A 317 4.53 -6.75 -4.93
C PHE A 317 4.43 -7.74 -6.10
N SER A 318 4.34 -7.22 -7.31
CA SER A 318 4.30 -7.97 -8.56
C SER A 318 5.34 -7.45 -9.55
N ILE A 319 5.86 -8.32 -10.40
CA ILE A 319 6.61 -7.89 -11.58
C ILE A 319 5.62 -7.70 -12.72
N VAL A 320 5.57 -6.50 -13.26
CA VAL A 320 4.68 -6.11 -14.36
C VAL A 320 5.50 -6.01 -15.64
N THR A 321 5.08 -6.74 -16.65
CA THR A 321 5.63 -6.74 -18.00
C THR A 321 4.50 -6.65 -19.02
N ALA A 322 4.83 -6.58 -20.31
CA ALA A 322 3.82 -6.57 -21.37
C ALA A 322 2.88 -7.80 -21.34
N GLU A 323 3.33 -8.92 -20.78
CA GLU A 323 2.55 -10.16 -20.72
C GLU A 323 1.38 -10.08 -19.74
N ASN A 324 1.52 -9.31 -18.65
CA ASN A 324 0.52 -9.23 -17.58
C ASN A 324 0.03 -7.80 -17.27
N ALA A 325 0.47 -6.79 -18.01
CA ALA A 325 0.11 -5.39 -17.76
C ALA A 325 -1.41 -5.15 -17.75
N ASP A 326 -2.18 -5.94 -18.53
CA ASP A 326 -3.64 -5.84 -18.57
C ASP A 326 -4.33 -6.14 -17.24
N ASP A 327 -3.66 -6.86 -16.35
CA ASP A 327 -4.20 -7.21 -15.03
C ASP A 327 -4.08 -6.09 -14.01
N PHE A 328 -3.28 -5.06 -14.29
CA PHE A 328 -2.95 -3.99 -13.36
C PHE A 328 -3.70 -2.67 -13.61
N TYR A 329 -4.55 -2.59 -14.64
CA TYR A 329 -5.42 -1.44 -14.81
C TYR A 329 -6.51 -1.45 -13.74
N TRP A 330 -6.57 -0.38 -12.97
CA TRP A 330 -7.49 -0.27 -11.83
C TRP A 330 -8.97 -0.31 -12.23
N ASP A 331 -9.33 0.37 -13.30
CA ASP A 331 -10.68 0.35 -13.88
C ASP A 331 -11.12 -1.06 -14.28
N LYS A 332 -10.24 -1.82 -14.94
CA LYS A 332 -10.51 -3.23 -15.30
C LYS A 332 -10.67 -4.11 -14.06
N TYR A 333 -9.90 -3.83 -13.00
CA TYR A 333 -10.02 -4.54 -11.74
C TYR A 333 -11.40 -4.31 -11.10
N LEU A 334 -11.87 -3.05 -11.04
CA LEU A 334 -13.19 -2.72 -10.51
C LEU A 334 -14.31 -3.39 -11.32
N GLN A 335 -14.22 -3.39 -12.66
CA GLN A 335 -15.17 -4.08 -13.52
C GLN A 335 -15.21 -5.60 -13.26
N ARG A 336 -14.06 -6.25 -13.10
CA ARG A 336 -13.99 -7.69 -12.80
C ARG A 336 -14.61 -8.03 -11.45
N ARG A 337 -14.53 -7.18 -10.47
CA ARG A 337 -15.18 -7.35 -9.16
C ARG A 337 -16.68 -7.12 -9.18
N GLY A 338 -17.25 -6.57 -10.26
CA GLY A 338 -18.64 -6.13 -10.30
C GLY A 338 -18.92 -4.96 -9.35
N THR A 339 -17.88 -4.30 -8.89
CA THR A 339 -17.99 -3.05 -8.12
C THR A 339 -17.86 -1.88 -9.07
N LYS A 340 -18.84 -1.01 -9.07
CA LYS A 340 -18.66 0.33 -9.62
C LYS A 340 -17.72 1.10 -8.70
N GLY A 341 -16.98 2.06 -9.26
CA GLY A 341 -16.15 2.96 -8.43
C GLY A 341 -16.99 3.58 -7.31
N ILE A 342 -16.36 3.89 -6.21
CA ILE A 342 -17.07 4.34 -4.99
C ILE A 342 -17.79 5.69 -5.19
N ASP A 343 -17.55 6.37 -6.28
CA ASP A 343 -18.15 7.67 -6.61
C ASP A 343 -19.35 7.59 -7.58
N GLU A 344 -19.88 6.39 -7.87
CA GLU A 344 -21.09 6.19 -8.63
C GLU A 344 -22.30 5.76 -7.79
#